data_ace87721b31616155aeae4914876fc52
#
_entry.id   ace87721b31616155aeae4914876fc52
#
_cell.length_a   1.000
_cell.length_b   1.000
_cell.length_c   1.000
_cell.angle_alpha   90.00
_cell.angle_beta   90.00
_cell.angle_gamma   90.00
#
_symmetry.space_group_name_H-M   'P 1'
#
loop_
_entity.id
_entity.type
_entity.pdbx_description
1 polymer ?
#
loop_
_entity_poly.entity_id
_entity_poly.type
_entity_poly.pdbx_seq_one_letter_code
_entity_poly.pdbx_strand_id
1 'polypeptide(L)'
;FLGPRDIFRNPEAIFRLFEGPGQLFKKTESAGTGIPDAKSGKEYASPFDLVLSRAGSDFTVMGMHFKLGLYEHQSAGALQGLINLLNKNPRLLDDQSGDCIAKIVVRAYEPAFGIIGDPAKRDPKTRQSADHSMLYLVCTMLRKALEIRTVRKSGALGWKDLMLLPHDFSPAALHNDLTRALMAKMSFEHGGAAYDAKYPDGIPTSMVITDEQGGVLDSGLVMYP
;
A
#
# COMPACT_ATOMS: atom_id res chain seq x y z
N PHE A 1 19.19 27.08 -0.68
CA PHE A 1 18.92 25.66 -0.92
C PHE A 1 19.78 25.22 -2.10
N LEU A 2 20.84 24.49 -1.84
CA LEU A 2 21.66 23.90 -2.90
C LEU A 2 21.14 22.51 -3.14
N GLY A 3 20.33 22.34 -4.18
CA GLY A 3 19.93 21.02 -4.66
C GLY A 3 21.13 20.20 -5.16
N PRO A 4 20.96 18.90 -5.37
CA PRO A 4 22.04 18.05 -5.89
C PRO A 4 22.48 18.58 -7.26
N ARG A 5 23.81 18.63 -7.46
CA ARG A 5 24.38 18.90 -8.78
C ARG A 5 23.91 17.79 -9.70
N ASP A 6 23.44 18.13 -10.85
CA ASP A 6 23.00 17.16 -11.85
C ASP A 6 21.86 16.24 -11.39
N ILE A 7 20.72 16.85 -11.08
CA ILE A 7 19.48 16.20 -10.68
C ILE A 7 18.98 15.13 -11.68
N PHE A 8 19.40 15.20 -12.94
CA PHE A 8 18.93 14.30 -14.01
C PHE A 8 19.90 13.17 -14.36
N ARG A 9 21.20 13.29 -14.05
CA ARG A 9 22.26 12.37 -14.49
C ARG A 9 22.98 11.64 -13.36
N ASN A 10 22.84 12.12 -12.15
CA ASN A 10 23.37 11.48 -10.95
C ASN A 10 22.83 10.03 -10.87
N PRO A 11 23.62 9.02 -10.46
CA PRO A 11 23.13 7.66 -10.21
C PRO A 11 21.92 7.58 -9.29
N GLU A 12 21.79 8.52 -8.36
CA GLU A 12 20.65 8.65 -7.45
C GLU A 12 19.56 9.59 -7.99
N ALA A 13 19.68 10.07 -9.23
CA ALA A 13 18.72 10.99 -9.79
C ALA A 13 17.36 10.33 -9.99
N ILE A 14 16.29 11.11 -9.80
CA ILE A 14 14.91 10.65 -9.85
C ILE A 14 14.58 9.87 -11.14
N PHE A 15 15.15 10.26 -12.28
CA PHE A 15 14.92 9.57 -13.56
C PHE A 15 15.61 8.21 -13.64
N ARG A 16 16.69 7.98 -12.91
CA ARG A 16 17.33 6.67 -12.85
C ARG A 16 16.54 5.65 -12.04
N LEU A 17 15.73 6.10 -11.10
CA LEU A 17 14.82 5.23 -10.36
C LEU A 17 13.74 4.61 -11.27
N PHE A 18 13.47 5.21 -12.40
CA PHE A 18 12.52 4.72 -13.40
C PHE A 18 13.15 3.83 -14.48
N GLU A 19 14.46 3.66 -14.48
CA GLU A 19 15.18 2.75 -15.40
C GLU A 19 15.15 1.28 -14.95
N GLY A 20 14.49 0.96 -13.83
CA GLY A 20 14.38 -0.37 -13.26
C GLY A 20 13.37 -1.28 -14.00
N PRO A 21 13.10 -2.48 -13.46
CA PRO A 21 12.29 -3.51 -14.14
C PRO A 21 10.87 -3.11 -14.52
N GLY A 22 10.33 -2.05 -13.96
CA GLY A 22 9.02 -1.49 -14.29
C GLY A 22 9.09 -0.26 -15.19
N GLN A 23 9.99 -0.21 -16.15
CA GLN A 23 10.25 0.95 -17.00
C GLN A 23 8.97 1.60 -17.53
N LEU A 24 8.61 2.75 -16.96
CA LEU A 24 7.55 3.62 -17.48
C LEU A 24 8.03 4.45 -18.70
N PHE A 25 9.35 4.47 -18.94
CA PHE A 25 9.97 5.22 -20.01
C PHE A 25 10.66 4.27 -20.97
N LYS A 26 10.29 4.31 -22.23
CA LYS A 26 11.01 3.61 -23.29
C LYS A 26 12.31 4.34 -23.58
N LYS A 27 13.44 3.60 -23.66
CA LYS A 27 14.65 4.16 -24.26
C LYS A 27 14.33 4.54 -25.68
N THR A 28 14.67 5.76 -26.08
CA THR A 28 14.55 6.17 -27.47
C THR A 28 15.72 5.64 -28.26
N GLU A 29 15.42 5.04 -29.39
CA GLU A 29 16.41 4.74 -30.44
C GLU A 29 16.68 5.97 -31.32
N SER A 30 15.90 7.05 -31.18
CA SER A 30 16.06 8.24 -32.01
C SER A 30 17.29 9.04 -31.59
N ALA A 31 18.26 9.01 -32.45
CA ALA A 31 19.37 9.94 -32.42
C ALA A 31 18.87 11.39 -32.61
N GLY A 32 19.23 12.27 -31.66
CA GLY A 32 19.47 13.63 -32.05
C GLY A 32 18.42 14.69 -31.81
N THR A 33 17.70 14.65 -30.67
CA THR A 33 17.03 15.86 -30.14
C THR A 33 17.57 16.26 -28.78
N GLY A 34 18.82 15.94 -28.51
CA GLY A 34 19.51 16.35 -27.29
C GLY A 34 19.84 17.84 -27.33
N ILE A 35 19.73 18.53 -26.21
CA ILE A 35 20.23 19.90 -26.07
C ILE A 35 21.75 19.83 -26.19
N PRO A 36 22.37 20.55 -27.17
CA PRO A 36 23.81 20.57 -27.31
C PRO A 36 24.47 21.10 -26.04
N ASP A 37 25.47 20.42 -25.55
CA ASP A 37 26.33 20.98 -24.50
C ASP A 37 27.06 22.20 -25.08
N ALA A 38 26.78 23.36 -24.54
CA ALA A 38 27.33 24.64 -24.99
C ALA A 38 28.88 24.70 -24.98
N LYS A 39 29.54 23.79 -24.26
CA LYS A 39 30.99 23.73 -24.15
C LYS A 39 31.65 22.72 -25.07
N SER A 40 31.03 21.60 -25.35
CA SER A 40 31.62 20.52 -26.13
C SER A 40 31.02 20.35 -27.51
N GLY A 41 29.92 21.00 -27.83
CA GLY A 41 29.18 20.87 -29.10
C GLY A 41 28.62 19.46 -29.34
N LYS A 42 28.69 18.55 -28.36
CA LYS A 42 28.15 17.20 -28.48
C LYS A 42 26.68 17.19 -28.09
N GLU A 43 25.83 16.67 -28.94
CA GLU A 43 24.47 16.34 -28.59
C GLU A 43 24.49 15.09 -27.71
N TYR A 44 23.90 15.20 -26.54
CA TYR A 44 23.59 14.07 -25.69
C TYR A 44 22.16 13.63 -26.00
N ALA A 45 21.99 12.42 -26.52
CA ALA A 45 20.67 11.82 -26.65
C ALA A 45 20.01 11.73 -25.25
N SER A 46 18.75 12.11 -25.19
CA SER A 46 17.96 11.85 -23.97
C SER A 46 17.89 10.34 -23.73
N PRO A 47 18.08 9.86 -22.49
CA PRO A 47 17.94 8.44 -22.18
C PRO A 47 16.49 7.95 -22.35
N PHE A 48 15.52 8.85 -22.49
CA PHE A 48 14.11 8.55 -22.66
C PHE A 48 13.38 9.70 -23.34
N ASP A 49 12.27 9.38 -24.04
CA ASP A 49 11.31 10.38 -24.51
C ASP A 49 10.20 10.55 -23.49
N LEU A 50 9.98 11.78 -23.06
CA LEU A 50 8.78 12.15 -22.33
C LEU A 50 7.70 12.56 -23.34
N VAL A 51 6.78 11.66 -23.62
CA VAL A 51 5.63 11.96 -24.48
C VAL A 51 4.54 12.59 -23.62
N LEU A 52 4.37 13.90 -23.74
CA LEU A 52 3.27 14.62 -23.13
C LEU A 52 2.10 14.66 -24.12
N SER A 53 0.95 14.16 -23.67
CA SER A 53 -0.27 14.24 -24.46
C SER A 53 -0.68 15.71 -24.69
N ARG A 54 -1.11 16.01 -25.93
CA ARG A 54 -1.56 17.35 -26.35
C ARG A 54 -3.08 17.44 -26.54
N ALA A 55 -3.80 16.33 -26.42
CA ALA A 55 -5.24 16.28 -26.65
C ALA A 55 -6.01 16.23 -25.34
N GLY A 56 -7.12 16.96 -25.25
CA GLY A 56 -7.85 17.19 -24.02
C GLY A 56 -8.46 15.99 -23.30
N SER A 57 -8.48 14.82 -23.94
CA SER A 57 -8.98 13.55 -23.34
C SER A 57 -7.88 12.55 -23.00
N ASP A 58 -6.62 12.88 -23.28
CA ASP A 58 -5.49 11.95 -23.19
C ASP A 58 -4.39 12.46 -22.23
N PHE A 59 -4.82 12.98 -21.09
CA PHE A 59 -3.90 13.37 -20.03
C PHE A 59 -3.58 12.17 -19.13
N THR A 60 -2.32 12.03 -18.74
CA THR A 60 -1.86 10.97 -17.83
C THR A 60 -2.69 10.89 -16.54
N VAL A 61 -3.17 12.03 -16.04
CA VAL A 61 -4.04 12.08 -14.86
C VAL A 61 -5.36 11.31 -15.04
N MET A 62 -5.83 11.13 -16.26
CA MET A 62 -7.05 10.36 -16.54
C MET A 62 -6.87 8.86 -16.30
N GLY A 63 -5.63 8.37 -16.31
CA GLY A 63 -5.30 6.98 -15.98
C GLY A 63 -4.90 6.77 -14.51
N MET A 64 -5.00 7.80 -13.66
CA MET A 64 -4.66 7.69 -12.25
C MET A 64 -5.81 7.12 -11.44
N HIS A 65 -5.46 6.37 -10.39
CA HIS A 65 -6.38 5.85 -9.40
C HIS A 65 -6.33 6.69 -8.12
N PHE A 66 -7.49 6.86 -7.48
CA PHE A 66 -7.59 7.57 -6.20
C PHE A 66 -7.59 6.59 -5.04
N LYS A 67 -6.84 6.89 -3.99
CA LYS A 67 -6.90 6.13 -2.74
C LYS A 67 -8.20 6.44 -1.98
N LEU A 68 -8.77 5.42 -1.36
CA LEU A 68 -9.99 5.52 -0.56
C LEU A 68 -9.65 5.72 0.93
N GLY A 69 -9.01 6.83 1.28
CA GLY A 69 -8.65 7.18 2.65
C GLY A 69 -7.16 7.40 2.87
N LEU A 70 -6.79 7.53 4.14
CA LEU A 70 -5.41 7.78 4.56
C LEU A 70 -4.70 6.45 4.85
N TYR A 71 -3.92 5.97 3.91
CA TYR A 71 -3.08 4.78 4.06
C TYR A 71 -1.99 4.77 2.99
N GLU A 72 -0.91 4.10 3.26
CA GLU A 72 0.10 3.83 2.26
C GLU A 72 -0.46 2.86 1.20
N HIS A 73 -0.20 3.14 -0.09
CA HIS A 73 -0.87 2.47 -1.21
C HIS A 73 -0.68 0.95 -1.23
N GLN A 74 0.51 0.46 -0.90
CA GLN A 74 0.82 -0.98 -0.87
C GLN A 74 0.02 -1.76 0.18
N SER A 75 -0.65 -1.07 1.11
CA SER A 75 -1.56 -1.69 2.08
C SER A 75 -2.97 -1.93 1.52
N ALA A 76 -3.30 -1.38 0.35
CA ALA A 76 -4.66 -1.43 -0.21
C ALA A 76 -5.19 -2.85 -0.37
N GLY A 77 -4.36 -3.77 -0.87
CA GLY A 77 -4.73 -5.17 -1.01
C GLY A 77 -5.04 -5.85 0.32
N ALA A 78 -4.26 -5.55 1.37
CA ALA A 78 -4.52 -6.08 2.72
C ALA A 78 -5.83 -5.53 3.30
N LEU A 79 -6.09 -4.24 3.13
CA LEU A 79 -7.33 -3.60 3.60
C LEU A 79 -8.55 -4.17 2.87
N GLN A 80 -8.47 -4.36 1.55
CA GLN A 80 -9.55 -5.02 0.79
C GLN A 80 -9.73 -6.48 1.21
N GLY A 81 -8.63 -7.20 1.44
CA GLY A 81 -8.64 -8.57 1.95
C GLY A 81 -9.35 -8.68 3.30
N LEU A 82 -9.08 -7.74 4.21
CA LEU A 82 -9.77 -7.65 5.50
C LEU A 82 -11.28 -7.44 5.31
N ILE A 83 -11.68 -6.47 4.48
CA ILE A 83 -13.11 -6.21 4.19
C ILE A 83 -13.80 -7.47 3.67
N ASN A 84 -13.16 -8.19 2.75
CA ASN A 84 -13.70 -9.42 2.18
C ASN A 84 -13.86 -10.52 3.25
N LEU A 85 -12.85 -10.70 4.12
CA LEU A 85 -12.89 -11.66 5.23
C LEU A 85 -14.00 -11.36 6.23
N LEU A 86 -14.12 -10.10 6.67
CA LEU A 86 -15.14 -9.70 7.62
C LEU A 86 -16.56 -9.88 7.09
N ASN A 87 -16.77 -9.64 5.79
CA ASN A 87 -18.08 -9.84 5.17
C ASN A 87 -18.43 -11.32 4.99
N LYS A 88 -17.44 -12.17 4.69
CA LYS A 88 -17.64 -13.63 4.62
C LYS A 88 -17.81 -14.28 6.00
N ASN A 89 -17.22 -13.69 7.02
CA ASN A 89 -17.15 -14.25 8.38
C ASN A 89 -17.57 -13.20 9.42
N PRO A 90 -18.83 -12.72 9.41
CA PRO A 90 -19.28 -11.63 10.28
C PRO A 90 -19.16 -11.97 11.78
N ARG A 91 -19.11 -13.25 12.14
CA ARG A 91 -18.87 -13.72 13.52
C ARG A 91 -17.56 -13.20 14.15
N LEU A 92 -16.56 -12.86 13.33
CA LEU A 92 -15.32 -12.24 13.82
C LEU A 92 -15.55 -10.88 14.49
N LEU A 93 -16.70 -10.27 14.25
CA LEU A 93 -17.08 -8.97 14.78
C LEU A 93 -18.09 -9.07 15.95
N ASP A 94 -18.46 -10.27 16.38
CA ASP A 94 -19.40 -10.48 17.49
C ASP A 94 -18.73 -10.22 18.83
N ASP A 95 -17.44 -10.51 18.93
CA ASP A 95 -16.59 -10.20 20.08
C ASP A 95 -15.85 -8.87 19.85
N GLN A 96 -16.20 -7.86 20.62
CA GLN A 96 -15.66 -6.50 20.50
C GLN A 96 -14.26 -6.34 21.07
N SER A 97 -13.82 -7.28 21.91
CA SER A 97 -12.45 -7.29 22.46
C SER A 97 -11.42 -7.68 21.40
N GLY A 98 -11.85 -8.35 20.31
CA GLY A 98 -10.99 -8.95 19.31
C GLY A 98 -10.25 -10.19 19.82
N ASP A 99 -10.69 -10.77 20.96
CA ASP A 99 -10.07 -11.96 21.54
C ASP A 99 -10.35 -13.20 20.72
N CYS A 100 -11.48 -13.24 20.00
CA CYS A 100 -11.79 -14.29 19.05
C CYS A 100 -10.75 -14.45 17.90
N ILE A 101 -9.85 -13.47 17.72
CA ILE A 101 -8.77 -13.49 16.74
C ILE A 101 -7.48 -13.89 17.45
N ALA A 102 -6.96 -15.10 17.14
CA ALA A 102 -5.70 -15.59 17.68
C ALA A 102 -4.49 -15.08 16.88
N LYS A 103 -4.58 -15.06 15.55
CA LYS A 103 -3.47 -14.68 14.66
C LYS A 103 -3.97 -14.05 13.36
N ILE A 104 -3.20 -13.09 12.85
CA ILE A 104 -3.39 -12.49 11.54
C ILE A 104 -2.08 -12.62 10.76
N VAL A 105 -2.14 -13.16 9.54
CA VAL A 105 -1.00 -13.27 8.64
C VAL A 105 -1.34 -12.55 7.34
N VAL A 106 -0.51 -11.60 6.93
CA VAL A 106 -0.59 -10.96 5.62
C VAL A 106 0.53 -11.48 4.74
N ARG A 107 0.17 -11.99 3.57
CA ARG A 107 1.11 -12.35 2.51
C ARG A 107 1.06 -11.30 1.43
N ALA A 108 2.24 -10.79 1.06
CA ALA A 108 2.35 -9.70 0.10
C ALA A 108 3.55 -9.92 -0.83
N TYR A 109 3.54 -9.23 -1.96
CA TYR A 109 4.68 -9.16 -2.88
C TYR A 109 5.87 -8.41 -2.28
N GLU A 110 7.07 -8.56 -2.85
CA GLU A 110 8.34 -8.09 -2.27
C GLU A 110 8.33 -6.61 -1.85
N PRO A 111 7.95 -5.63 -2.68
CA PRO A 111 7.94 -4.23 -2.23
C PRO A 111 7.04 -3.97 -1.01
N ALA A 112 5.88 -4.64 -0.92
CA ALA A 112 5.02 -4.50 0.25
C ALA A 112 5.58 -5.22 1.47
N PHE A 113 6.15 -6.40 1.29
CA PHE A 113 6.77 -7.17 2.36
C PHE A 113 8.04 -6.48 2.89
N GLY A 114 8.98 -6.11 2.00
CA GLY A 114 10.29 -5.57 2.38
C GLY A 114 10.23 -4.12 2.87
N ILE A 115 9.31 -3.30 2.36
CA ILE A 115 9.25 -1.88 2.70
C ILE A 115 8.21 -1.60 3.78
N ILE A 116 6.97 -2.07 3.60
CA ILE A 116 5.85 -1.74 4.48
C ILE A 116 5.71 -2.74 5.63
N GLY A 117 6.14 -3.99 5.42
CA GLY A 117 6.24 -5.02 6.44
C GLY A 117 7.49 -4.94 7.31
N ASP A 118 8.40 -3.98 7.07
CA ASP A 118 9.65 -3.79 7.81
C ASP A 118 9.41 -3.76 9.33
N PRO A 119 10.21 -4.51 10.12
CA PRO A 119 10.16 -4.48 11.58
C PRO A 119 10.21 -3.07 12.19
N ALA A 120 10.93 -2.13 11.58
CA ALA A 120 10.99 -0.74 12.03
C ALA A 120 9.62 -0.03 11.98
N LYS A 121 8.67 -0.52 11.20
CA LYS A 121 7.32 0.03 11.06
C LYS A 121 6.28 -0.63 11.96
N ARG A 122 6.70 -1.59 12.78
CA ARG A 122 5.77 -2.35 13.65
C ARG A 122 5.29 -1.60 14.87
N ASP A 123 5.97 -0.53 15.27
CA ASP A 123 5.61 0.29 16.41
C ASP A 123 5.58 1.78 16.06
N PRO A 124 4.60 2.23 15.26
CA PRO A 124 4.49 3.63 14.88
C PRO A 124 4.17 4.51 16.07
N LYS A 125 4.90 5.63 16.19
CA LYS A 125 4.77 6.62 17.26
C LYS A 125 4.19 7.95 16.78
N THR A 126 4.15 8.17 15.46
CA THR A 126 3.67 9.41 14.86
C THR A 126 2.66 9.09 13.77
N ARG A 127 1.88 10.10 13.38
CA ARG A 127 0.97 9.98 12.25
C ARG A 127 1.69 9.50 10.99
N GLN A 128 2.86 10.08 10.67
CA GLN A 128 3.63 9.71 9.48
C GLN A 128 4.12 8.26 9.52
N SER A 129 4.56 7.78 10.69
CA SER A 129 4.97 6.38 10.81
C SER A 129 3.78 5.43 10.76
N ALA A 130 2.60 5.87 11.21
CA ALA A 130 1.39 5.05 11.26
C ALA A 130 0.74 4.86 9.88
N ASP A 131 0.68 5.90 9.06
CA ASP A 131 0.10 5.79 7.71
C ASP A 131 0.98 4.99 6.74
N HIS A 132 2.23 4.70 7.12
CA HIS A 132 3.18 3.82 6.44
C HIS A 132 3.43 2.49 7.19
N SER A 133 2.57 2.15 8.14
CA SER A 133 2.61 0.88 8.87
C SER A 133 1.41 0.00 8.51
N MET A 134 1.62 -1.04 7.72
CA MET A 134 0.53 -1.95 7.35
C MET A 134 -0.12 -2.60 8.57
N LEU A 135 0.67 -2.91 9.62
CA LEU A 135 0.11 -3.42 10.88
C LEU A 135 -0.91 -2.45 11.45
N TYR A 136 -0.50 -1.19 11.59
CA TYR A 136 -1.36 -0.16 12.16
C TYR A 136 -2.63 0.03 11.32
N LEU A 137 -2.49 0.12 10.00
CA LEU A 137 -3.59 0.36 9.07
C LEU A 137 -4.63 -0.75 9.14
N VAL A 138 -4.18 -2.02 9.03
CA VAL A 138 -5.06 -3.19 9.08
C VAL A 138 -5.75 -3.30 10.44
N CYS A 139 -4.99 -3.17 11.54
CA CYS A 139 -5.55 -3.31 12.89
C CYS A 139 -6.47 -2.14 13.28
N THR A 140 -6.19 -0.93 12.80
CA THR A 140 -7.08 0.22 12.98
C THR A 140 -8.38 0.04 12.21
N MET A 141 -8.32 -0.45 10.97
CA MET A 141 -9.53 -0.76 10.19
C MET A 141 -10.35 -1.89 10.85
N LEU A 142 -9.69 -2.92 11.38
CA LEU A 142 -10.36 -4.01 12.09
C LEU A 142 -11.03 -3.50 13.37
N ARG A 143 -10.34 -2.71 14.20
CA ARG A 143 -10.93 -2.04 15.37
C ARG A 143 -12.16 -1.23 14.99
N LYS A 144 -12.06 -0.42 13.93
CA LYS A 144 -13.18 0.38 13.42
C LYS A 144 -14.36 -0.50 13.02
N ALA A 145 -14.12 -1.66 12.39
CA ALA A 145 -15.17 -2.62 12.06
C ALA A 145 -15.85 -3.17 13.30
N LEU A 146 -15.09 -3.51 14.35
CA LEU A 146 -15.62 -3.95 15.65
C LEU A 146 -16.49 -2.84 16.29
N GLU A 147 -16.00 -1.60 16.31
CA GLU A 147 -16.74 -0.44 16.83
C GLU A 147 -18.06 -0.21 16.06
N ILE A 148 -18.03 -0.27 14.73
CA ILE A 148 -19.25 -0.12 13.91
C ILE A 148 -20.25 -1.23 14.24
N ARG A 149 -19.79 -2.47 14.47
CA ARG A 149 -20.66 -3.60 14.78
C ARG A 149 -21.35 -3.46 16.15
N THR A 150 -20.81 -2.68 17.07
CA THR A 150 -21.51 -2.38 18.33
C THR A 150 -22.84 -1.69 18.09
N VAL A 151 -22.87 -0.77 17.11
CA VAL A 151 -24.04 0.04 16.77
C VAL A 151 -24.88 -0.62 15.68
N ARG A 152 -24.24 -1.03 14.60
CA ARG A 152 -24.88 -1.68 13.45
C ARG A 152 -24.65 -3.21 13.52
N LYS A 153 -25.62 -3.91 14.12
CA LYS A 153 -25.52 -5.35 14.43
C LYS A 153 -25.42 -6.28 13.23
N SER A 154 -25.79 -5.83 12.03
CA SER A 154 -25.78 -6.63 10.81
C SER A 154 -25.49 -5.78 9.58
N GLY A 155 -25.33 -6.43 8.42
CA GLY A 155 -25.06 -5.81 7.14
C GLY A 155 -23.57 -5.85 6.74
N ALA A 156 -23.33 -5.76 5.45
CA ALA A 156 -21.97 -5.73 4.91
C ALA A 156 -21.25 -4.44 5.28
N LEU A 157 -19.95 -4.55 5.46
CA LEU A 157 -19.02 -3.44 5.66
C LEU A 157 -18.28 -3.18 4.35
N GLY A 158 -18.11 -1.92 3.99
CA GLY A 158 -17.39 -1.51 2.80
C GLY A 158 -16.40 -0.39 3.06
N TRP A 159 -15.70 0.04 2.03
CA TRP A 159 -14.79 1.17 2.11
C TRP A 159 -15.44 2.43 2.67
N LYS A 160 -16.70 2.70 2.31
CA LYS A 160 -17.46 3.84 2.85
C LYS A 160 -17.56 3.82 4.38
N ASP A 161 -17.67 2.65 4.98
CA ASP A 161 -17.77 2.48 6.43
C ASP A 161 -16.40 2.51 7.11
N LEU A 162 -15.40 1.93 6.46
CA LEU A 162 -14.11 1.59 7.07
C LEU A 162 -12.96 2.51 6.65
N MET A 163 -13.19 3.47 5.74
CA MET A 163 -12.18 4.43 5.30
C MET A 163 -11.45 5.06 6.49
N LEU A 164 -10.12 4.99 6.47
CA LEU A 164 -9.29 5.62 7.48
C LEU A 164 -9.22 7.12 7.25
N LEU A 165 -9.48 7.87 8.30
CA LEU A 165 -9.63 9.32 8.31
C LEU A 165 -8.61 9.97 9.25
N PRO A 166 -8.42 11.30 9.25
CA PRO A 166 -7.43 11.96 10.09
C PRO A 166 -7.51 11.61 11.59
N HIS A 167 -8.71 11.39 12.14
CA HIS A 167 -8.89 11.04 13.54
C HIS A 167 -8.38 9.63 13.88
N ASP A 168 -8.32 8.71 12.89
CA ASP A 168 -7.75 7.38 13.07
C ASP A 168 -6.22 7.41 13.26
N PHE A 169 -5.60 8.58 13.10
CA PHE A 169 -4.17 8.84 13.30
C PHE A 169 -3.89 9.87 14.40
N SER A 170 -4.88 10.16 15.23
CA SER A 170 -4.70 11.02 16.40
C SER A 170 -3.80 10.37 17.46
N PRO A 171 -3.19 11.12 18.38
CA PRO A 171 -2.40 10.53 19.47
C PRO A 171 -3.16 9.46 20.25
N ALA A 172 -4.45 9.67 20.53
CA ALA A 172 -5.30 8.68 21.21
C ALA A 172 -5.49 7.41 20.35
N ALA A 173 -5.68 7.54 19.04
CA ALA A 173 -5.81 6.39 18.15
C ALA A 173 -4.51 5.61 18.03
N LEU A 174 -3.34 6.29 17.96
CA LEU A 174 -2.02 5.67 17.91
C LEU A 174 -1.72 4.77 19.11
N HIS A 175 -2.26 5.10 20.26
CA HIS A 175 -2.08 4.38 21.52
C HIS A 175 -3.33 3.62 21.98
N ASN A 176 -4.29 3.41 21.08
CA ASN A 176 -5.50 2.65 21.40
C ASN A 176 -5.14 1.18 21.74
N ASP A 177 -5.56 0.72 22.93
CA ASP A 177 -5.18 -0.59 23.47
C ASP A 177 -5.61 -1.74 22.56
N LEU A 178 -6.85 -1.69 22.03
CA LEU A 178 -7.35 -2.74 21.12
C LEU A 178 -6.54 -2.78 19.80
N THR A 179 -6.26 -1.62 19.21
CA THR A 179 -5.40 -1.56 18.01
C THR A 179 -4.04 -2.19 18.28
N ARG A 180 -3.41 -1.87 19.42
CA ARG A 180 -2.10 -2.40 19.81
C ARG A 180 -2.14 -3.90 20.11
N ALA A 181 -3.18 -4.38 20.78
CA ALA A 181 -3.38 -5.80 21.02
C ALA A 181 -3.54 -6.59 19.70
N LEU A 182 -4.31 -6.07 18.75
CA LEU A 182 -4.46 -6.67 17.43
C LEU A 182 -3.15 -6.66 16.64
N MET A 183 -2.37 -5.57 16.71
CA MET A 183 -1.05 -5.49 16.08
C MET A 183 -0.09 -6.57 16.59
N ALA A 184 -0.14 -6.89 17.88
CA ALA A 184 0.69 -7.95 18.45
C ALA A 184 0.37 -9.35 17.91
N LYS A 185 -0.85 -9.57 17.39
CA LYS A 185 -1.32 -10.82 16.78
C LYS A 185 -0.99 -10.91 15.28
N MET A 186 -0.42 -9.84 14.67
CA MET A 186 -0.23 -9.75 13.23
C MET A 186 1.22 -10.00 12.81
N SER A 187 1.40 -10.76 11.74
CA SER A 187 2.69 -11.03 11.10
C SER A 187 2.62 -10.93 9.59
N PHE A 188 3.79 -10.85 8.95
CA PHE A 188 3.94 -10.81 7.50
C PHE A 188 4.69 -12.00 6.97
N GLU A 189 4.31 -12.44 5.78
CA GLU A 189 4.99 -13.44 4.98
C GLU A 189 5.17 -12.91 3.56
N HIS A 190 6.33 -13.21 2.95
CA HIS A 190 6.51 -12.98 1.52
C HIS A 190 5.69 -14.01 0.74
N GLY A 191 4.88 -13.54 -0.21
CA GLY A 191 3.99 -14.39 -1.02
C GLY A 191 4.71 -15.21 -2.10
N GLY A 192 6.00 -14.92 -2.32
CA GLY A 192 6.85 -15.57 -3.32
C GLY A 192 6.57 -15.10 -4.74
N ALA A 193 7.21 -15.77 -5.71
CA ALA A 193 7.19 -15.39 -7.12
C ALA A 193 5.78 -15.26 -7.72
N ALA A 194 4.80 -16.01 -7.22
CA ALA A 194 3.41 -15.93 -7.69
C ALA A 194 2.75 -14.58 -7.36
N TYR A 195 3.19 -13.93 -6.27
CA TYR A 195 2.75 -12.57 -5.91
C TYR A 195 3.56 -11.53 -6.68
N ASP A 196 4.88 -11.68 -6.70
CA ASP A 196 5.78 -10.72 -7.36
C ASP A 196 5.47 -10.56 -8.84
N ALA A 197 5.14 -11.65 -9.53
CA ALA A 197 4.78 -11.65 -10.96
C ALA A 197 3.48 -10.89 -11.29
N LYS A 198 2.66 -10.57 -10.29
CA LYS A 198 1.39 -9.84 -10.47
C LYS A 198 1.53 -8.34 -10.25
N TYR A 199 2.66 -7.88 -9.72
CA TYR A 199 2.99 -6.47 -9.66
C TYR A 199 3.73 -6.07 -10.96
N PRO A 200 3.46 -4.93 -11.60
CA PRO A 200 2.65 -3.80 -11.12
C PRO A 200 1.17 -3.78 -11.55
N ASP A 201 0.63 -4.86 -12.09
CA ASP A 201 -0.77 -4.89 -12.58
C ASP A 201 -1.82 -4.68 -11.46
N GLY A 202 -1.38 -4.74 -10.23
CA GLY A 202 -2.16 -4.48 -9.03
C GLY A 202 -1.32 -4.73 -7.79
N ILE A 203 -1.96 -4.71 -6.62
CA ILE A 203 -1.33 -4.94 -5.32
C ILE A 203 -1.70 -6.35 -4.82
N PRO A 204 -0.93 -7.39 -5.21
CA PRO A 204 -1.24 -8.77 -4.86
C PRO A 204 -1.02 -9.00 -3.36
N THR A 205 -2.09 -9.27 -2.65
CA THR A 205 -2.05 -9.49 -1.20
C THR A 205 -3.07 -10.56 -0.82
N SER A 206 -2.78 -11.36 0.19
CA SER A 206 -3.78 -12.19 0.87
C SER A 206 -3.66 -12.05 2.38
N MET A 207 -4.74 -12.37 3.07
CA MET A 207 -4.80 -12.34 4.52
C MET A 207 -5.39 -13.63 5.05
N VAL A 208 -4.77 -14.17 6.08
CA VAL A 208 -5.28 -15.32 6.83
C VAL A 208 -5.50 -14.91 8.27
N ILE A 209 -6.71 -15.13 8.77
CA ILE A 209 -7.06 -14.96 10.18
C ILE A 209 -7.29 -16.35 10.77
N THR A 210 -6.61 -16.64 11.87
CA THR A 210 -6.88 -17.83 12.69
C THR A 210 -7.69 -17.38 13.91
N ASP A 211 -8.84 -18.01 14.12
CA ASP A 211 -9.64 -17.76 15.32
C ASP A 211 -9.12 -18.57 16.53
N GLU A 212 -9.62 -18.26 17.73
CA GLU A 212 -9.20 -18.95 18.98
C GLU A 212 -9.51 -20.44 19.00
N GLN A 213 -10.42 -20.90 18.18
CA GLN A 213 -10.79 -22.32 18.06
C GLN A 213 -9.91 -23.06 17.04
N GLY A 214 -8.94 -22.35 16.42
CA GLY A 214 -8.07 -22.89 15.39
C GLY A 214 -8.69 -22.90 13.99
N GLY A 215 -9.85 -22.27 13.82
CA GLY A 215 -10.48 -22.07 12.51
C GLY A 215 -9.64 -21.11 11.65
N VAL A 216 -9.37 -21.51 10.41
CA VAL A 216 -8.55 -20.73 9.47
C VAL A 216 -9.45 -20.08 8.42
N LEU A 217 -9.38 -18.77 8.32
CA LEU A 217 -10.17 -17.94 7.40
C LEU A 217 -9.21 -17.24 6.43
N ASP A 218 -9.34 -17.52 5.15
CA ASP A 218 -8.47 -17.01 4.09
C ASP A 218 -9.24 -16.04 3.17
N SER A 219 -8.67 -14.87 2.91
CA SER A 219 -9.22 -13.92 1.95
C SER A 219 -9.11 -14.40 0.51
N GLY A 220 -8.24 -15.37 0.25
CA GLY A 220 -7.69 -15.60 -1.08
C GLY A 220 -6.82 -14.45 -1.56
N LEU A 221 -6.26 -14.60 -2.76
CA LEU A 221 -5.47 -13.53 -3.39
C LEU A 221 -6.39 -12.37 -3.77
N VAL A 222 -6.05 -11.20 -3.29
CA VAL A 222 -6.69 -9.92 -3.63
C VAL A 222 -5.76 -9.14 -4.54
N MET A 223 -6.30 -8.70 -5.67
CA MET A 223 -5.65 -7.77 -6.60
C MET A 223 -6.35 -6.42 -6.48
N TYR A 224 -5.77 -5.50 -5.72
CA TYR A 224 -6.25 -4.13 -5.66
C TYR A 224 -5.57 -3.32 -6.77
N PRO A 225 -6.32 -2.57 -7.62
CA PRO A 225 -5.74 -1.77 -8.70
C PRO A 225 -4.95 -0.57 -8.21
#